data_20e3d19fdc5a6871601b86795b8a1152
#
_entry.id   20e3d19fdc5a6871601b86795b8a1152
#
_cell.length_a   1.000
_cell.length_b   1.000
_cell.length_c   1.000
_cell.angle_alpha   90.00
_cell.angle_beta   90.00
_cell.angle_gamma   90.00
#
_symmetry.space_group_name_H-M   'P 1'
#
loop_
_entity.id
_entity.type
_entity.pdbx_description
1 polymer ?
#
loop_
_entity_poly.entity_id
_entity_poly.type
_entity_poly.pdbx_seq_one_letter_code
_entity_poly.pdbx_strand_id
1 'polypeptide(L)'
;MILSFPKLVKELLTPLPKNDYPVLNTRLFVKFWLGFTLDQSLTSMRDLFKRLNNTGFSVDISTFSKANVHRTQEPFIQIYQKLCQLANKNPLSRKLNNYLICPIDSTTITLTSKLLWMQGYHQVKLFSSLNLSSGIPEENLVNFGYDHDYNYGEEMIDALPSNGVGVMDRGFAGLEYIKQLTEQNKYFVLRISNSWKLEFDQQTGLTRVGTGKKSGVYRVVNFCDLETKTEYRLVTNLPVEGEMGVTDEEVMDIYRYRWRIELLWKFLKMHLKLDRLITKNVNGIAIQIYATLIAYLILQLIEIPQQWGQKLLDKLRYLQACMCQEIS
;
A
#
# COMPACT_ATOMS: atom_id res chain seq x y z
N MET A 1 -9.53 19.85 4.06
CA MET A 1 -8.95 21.02 3.33
C MET A 1 -8.14 20.45 2.18
N ILE A 2 -8.63 20.64 0.97
CA ILE A 2 -7.98 20.17 -0.24
C ILE A 2 -7.06 21.28 -0.71
N LEU A 3 -5.81 20.96 -1.03
CA LEU A 3 -4.77 21.94 -1.30
C LEU A 3 -4.36 21.90 -2.79
N SER A 4 -3.98 23.05 -3.36
CA SER A 4 -3.30 23.03 -4.66
C SER A 4 -1.94 22.35 -4.53
N PHE A 5 -1.48 21.69 -5.59
CA PHE A 5 -0.22 20.94 -5.58
C PHE A 5 0.99 21.74 -5.07
N PRO A 6 1.25 22.99 -5.53
CA PRO A 6 2.38 23.78 -5.03
C PRO A 6 2.30 24.07 -3.53
N LYS A 7 1.09 24.34 -3.03
CA LYS A 7 0.88 24.62 -1.60
C LYS A 7 1.11 23.37 -0.76
N LEU A 8 0.57 22.21 -1.18
CA LEU A 8 0.78 20.94 -0.51
C LEU A 8 2.27 20.56 -0.46
N VAL A 9 2.96 20.62 -1.60
CA VAL A 9 4.41 20.32 -1.65
C VAL A 9 5.21 21.27 -0.77
N LYS A 10 4.89 22.56 -0.76
CA LYS A 10 5.53 23.53 0.13
C LYS A 10 5.34 23.17 1.61
N GLU A 11 4.13 22.82 2.02
CA GLU A 11 3.82 22.40 3.39
C GLU A 11 4.56 21.12 3.81
N LEU A 12 4.71 20.17 2.90
CA LEU A 12 5.42 18.91 3.14
C LEU A 12 6.93 19.11 3.26
N LEU A 13 7.50 19.97 2.42
CA LEU A 13 8.94 20.15 2.36
C LEU A 13 9.46 21.20 3.36
N THR A 14 8.61 22.12 3.82
CA THR A 14 9.04 23.21 4.74
C THR A 14 9.71 22.72 6.03
N PRO A 15 9.22 21.65 6.71
CA PRO A 15 9.86 21.13 7.92
C PRO A 15 11.22 20.50 7.68
N LEU A 16 11.53 20.08 6.44
CA LEU A 16 12.77 19.37 6.16
C LEU A 16 13.99 20.30 6.21
N PRO A 17 15.17 19.80 6.64
CA PRO A 17 16.42 20.54 6.64
C PRO A 17 16.78 21.12 5.28
N LYS A 18 17.35 22.35 5.29
CA LYS A 18 17.80 23.04 4.08
C LYS A 18 19.33 23.08 3.93
N ASN A 19 20.04 22.98 5.05
CA ASN A 19 21.47 23.27 5.12
C ASN A 19 22.26 22.11 5.75
N ASP A 20 21.68 20.91 5.77
CA ASP A 20 22.28 19.70 6.33
C ASP A 20 23.36 19.08 5.42
N TYR A 21 23.31 19.37 4.14
CA TYR A 21 24.31 18.96 3.15
C TYR A 21 24.57 20.10 2.15
N PRO A 22 25.84 20.34 1.76
CA PRO A 22 26.21 21.54 0.99
C PRO A 22 25.66 21.54 -0.45
N VAL A 23 25.53 20.39 -1.09
CA VAL A 23 25.12 20.27 -2.50
C VAL A 23 23.70 19.72 -2.64
N LEU A 24 23.43 18.60 -1.97
CA LEU A 24 22.15 17.91 -2.06
C LEU A 24 21.56 17.82 -0.65
N ASN A 25 20.90 18.88 -0.20
CA ASN A 25 20.23 18.89 1.12
C ASN A 25 19.01 17.95 1.13
N THR A 26 18.50 17.59 2.32
CA THR A 26 17.40 16.65 2.47
C THR A 26 16.16 17.11 1.72
N ARG A 27 15.83 18.40 1.74
CA ARG A 27 14.68 18.93 1.01
C ARG A 27 14.80 18.72 -0.51
N LEU A 28 15.98 18.96 -1.08
CA LEU A 28 16.24 18.77 -2.52
C LEU A 28 16.26 17.28 -2.87
N PHE A 29 16.81 16.44 -2.01
CA PHE A 29 16.81 14.98 -2.19
C PHE A 29 15.39 14.40 -2.26
N VAL A 30 14.49 14.82 -1.38
CA VAL A 30 13.07 14.43 -1.43
C VAL A 30 12.40 14.95 -2.71
N LYS A 31 12.65 16.22 -3.09
CA LYS A 31 12.12 16.79 -4.35
C LYS A 31 12.52 15.96 -5.56
N PHE A 32 13.76 15.50 -5.63
CA PHE A 32 14.26 14.69 -6.75
C PHE A 32 13.51 13.36 -6.85
N TRP A 33 13.28 12.70 -5.72
CA TRP A 33 12.52 11.46 -5.69
C TRP A 33 11.06 11.64 -6.10
N LEU A 34 10.40 12.66 -5.59
CA LEU A 34 9.02 12.96 -5.97
C LEU A 34 8.91 13.36 -7.45
N GLY A 35 9.84 14.17 -7.94
CA GLY A 35 9.92 14.54 -9.35
C GLY A 35 10.11 13.33 -10.26
N PHE A 36 11.02 12.40 -9.90
CA PHE A 36 11.20 11.15 -10.64
C PHE A 36 9.93 10.30 -10.66
N THR A 37 9.25 10.17 -9.54
CA THR A 37 8.06 9.32 -9.41
C THR A 37 6.87 9.88 -10.19
N LEU A 38 6.65 11.20 -10.14
CA LEU A 38 5.51 11.86 -10.79
C LEU A 38 5.72 12.11 -12.29
N ASP A 39 6.95 12.31 -12.74
CA ASP A 39 7.25 12.56 -14.15
C ASP A 39 7.50 11.27 -14.95
N GLN A 40 6.51 10.82 -15.68
CA GLN A 40 6.56 9.57 -16.45
C GLN A 40 7.59 9.58 -17.59
N SER A 41 8.06 10.75 -18.03
CA SER A 41 9.09 10.86 -19.08
C SER A 41 10.49 10.50 -18.58
N LEU A 42 10.72 10.51 -17.25
CA LEU A 42 11.99 10.12 -16.65
C LEU A 42 12.04 8.59 -16.49
N THR A 43 12.95 7.93 -17.20
CA THR A 43 13.07 6.47 -17.19
C THR A 43 14.28 5.98 -16.43
N SER A 44 15.25 6.84 -16.16
CA SER A 44 16.49 6.50 -15.49
C SER A 44 17.01 7.62 -14.60
N MET A 45 17.92 7.29 -13.70
CA MET A 45 18.66 8.29 -12.92
C MET A 45 19.40 9.28 -13.85
N ARG A 46 19.93 8.80 -14.97
CA ARG A 46 20.66 9.66 -15.93
C ARG A 46 19.74 10.69 -16.59
N ASP A 47 18.50 10.33 -16.91
CA ASP A 47 17.52 11.27 -17.49
C ASP A 47 17.12 12.34 -16.48
N LEU A 48 16.92 11.94 -15.21
CA LEU A 48 16.65 12.87 -14.12
C LEU A 48 17.75 13.93 -14.01
N PHE A 49 19.02 13.51 -14.01
CA PHE A 49 20.15 14.43 -13.84
C PHE A 49 20.42 15.28 -15.09
N LYS A 50 20.23 14.77 -16.30
CA LYS A 50 20.29 15.58 -17.51
C LYS A 50 19.30 16.74 -17.46
N ARG A 51 18.05 16.47 -17.05
CA ARG A 51 17.03 17.51 -16.92
C ARG A 51 17.37 18.54 -15.85
N LEU A 52 17.79 18.08 -14.66
CA LEU A 52 18.16 18.98 -13.56
C LEU A 52 19.32 19.89 -13.91
N ASN A 53 20.35 19.37 -14.56
CA ASN A 53 21.49 20.17 -15.00
C ASN A 53 21.07 21.25 -16.02
N ASN A 54 20.08 20.97 -16.87
CA ASN A 54 19.52 21.97 -17.80
C ASN A 54 18.72 23.08 -17.07
N THR A 55 18.25 22.83 -15.85
CA THR A 55 17.53 23.82 -15.02
C THR A 55 18.44 24.56 -14.02
N GLY A 56 19.76 24.43 -14.18
CA GLY A 56 20.75 25.15 -13.35
C GLY A 56 21.13 24.48 -12.03
N PHE A 57 20.62 23.27 -11.76
CA PHE A 57 21.04 22.49 -10.61
C PHE A 57 22.29 21.66 -10.95
N SER A 58 23.42 21.99 -10.33
CA SER A 58 24.67 21.24 -10.50
C SER A 58 24.81 20.17 -9.40
N VAL A 59 24.15 19.03 -9.59
CA VAL A 59 24.28 17.87 -8.71
C VAL A 59 24.81 16.69 -9.52
N ASP A 60 25.89 16.09 -9.07
CA ASP A 60 26.45 14.89 -9.69
C ASP A 60 25.65 13.62 -9.31
N ILE A 61 25.55 12.69 -10.29
CA ILE A 61 24.86 11.40 -10.11
C ILE A 61 25.48 10.62 -8.94
N SER A 62 26.80 10.69 -8.75
CA SER A 62 27.48 9.99 -7.65
C SER A 62 27.05 10.52 -6.28
N THR A 63 26.82 11.84 -6.16
CA THR A 63 26.29 12.46 -4.94
C THR A 63 24.90 11.93 -4.59
N PHE A 64 24.04 11.82 -5.58
CA PHE A 64 22.71 11.21 -5.38
C PHE A 64 22.80 9.71 -5.05
N SER A 65 23.66 8.97 -5.74
CA SER A 65 23.88 7.55 -5.47
C SER A 65 24.37 7.32 -4.04
N LYS A 66 25.34 8.10 -3.55
CA LYS A 66 25.83 8.04 -2.17
C LYS A 66 24.73 8.41 -1.17
N ALA A 67 23.90 9.42 -1.48
CA ALA A 67 22.78 9.80 -0.65
C ALA A 67 21.78 8.63 -0.47
N ASN A 68 21.49 7.87 -1.53
CA ASN A 68 20.63 6.70 -1.46
C ASN A 68 21.21 5.55 -0.61
N VAL A 69 22.52 5.48 -0.43
CA VAL A 69 23.15 4.47 0.43
C VAL A 69 23.16 4.89 1.89
N HIS A 70 23.46 6.17 2.17
CA HIS A 70 23.84 6.60 3.53
C HIS A 70 22.77 7.41 4.26
N ARG A 71 21.76 7.95 3.57
CA ARG A 71 20.71 8.76 4.23
C ARG A 71 19.58 7.87 4.73
N THR A 72 19.01 8.27 5.85
CA THR A 72 17.88 7.57 6.44
C THR A 72 16.61 7.74 5.60
N GLN A 73 15.67 6.81 5.74
CA GLN A 73 14.32 6.88 5.15
C GLN A 73 13.41 7.83 5.92
N GLU A 74 13.82 8.26 7.10
CA GLU A 74 13.01 9.03 8.05
C GLU A 74 12.28 10.24 7.44
N PRO A 75 12.90 11.09 6.61
CA PRO A 75 12.20 12.21 5.97
C PRO A 75 11.01 11.78 5.10
N PHE A 76 11.10 10.62 4.44
CA PHE A 76 10.03 10.08 3.63
C PHE A 76 8.91 9.49 4.49
N ILE A 77 9.27 8.78 5.56
CA ILE A 77 8.32 8.22 6.53
C ILE A 77 7.50 9.35 7.17
N GLN A 78 8.15 10.44 7.62
CA GLN A 78 7.48 11.59 8.21
C GLN A 78 6.51 12.28 7.24
N ILE A 79 6.91 12.46 5.98
CA ILE A 79 6.03 13.01 4.94
C ILE A 79 4.84 12.09 4.71
N TYR A 80 5.09 10.79 4.61
CA TYR A 80 4.05 9.79 4.42
C TYR A 80 3.02 9.84 5.55
N GLN A 81 3.46 9.78 6.80
CA GLN A 81 2.59 9.86 7.99
C GLN A 81 1.77 11.16 8.02
N LYS A 82 2.39 12.29 7.68
CA LYS A 82 1.67 13.58 7.59
C LYS A 82 0.57 13.56 6.52
N LEU A 83 0.83 12.96 5.37
CA LEU A 83 -0.17 12.81 4.30
C LEU A 83 -1.32 11.88 4.73
N CYS A 84 -1.02 10.76 5.41
CA CYS A 84 -2.04 9.88 6.00
C CYS A 84 -2.94 10.65 6.98
N GLN A 85 -2.36 11.47 7.86
CA GLN A 85 -3.13 12.31 8.78
C GLN A 85 -4.04 13.32 8.06
N LEU A 86 -3.57 13.90 6.95
CA LEU A 86 -4.38 14.83 6.14
C LEU A 86 -5.52 14.12 5.44
N ALA A 87 -5.29 12.93 4.90
CA ALA A 87 -6.31 12.14 4.20
C ALA A 87 -7.36 11.59 5.16
N ASN A 88 -6.99 11.16 6.36
CA ASN A 88 -7.93 10.68 7.38
C ASN A 88 -8.90 11.77 7.90
N LYS A 89 -8.55 13.05 7.76
CA LYS A 89 -9.46 14.16 8.08
C LYS A 89 -10.61 14.32 7.08
N ASN A 90 -10.52 13.69 5.90
CA ASN A 90 -11.51 13.79 4.83
C ASN A 90 -11.89 12.36 4.32
N PRO A 91 -12.54 11.53 5.16
CA PRO A 91 -12.85 10.16 4.78
C PRO A 91 -13.77 10.13 3.55
N LEU A 92 -13.43 9.30 2.58
CA LEU A 92 -14.29 8.92 1.46
C LEU A 92 -15.36 7.97 2.02
N SER A 93 -16.40 8.46 2.67
CA SER A 93 -17.34 7.67 3.47
C SER A 93 -17.89 6.44 2.71
N ARG A 94 -17.35 5.26 3.00
CA ARG A 94 -17.98 3.95 2.76
C ARG A 94 -17.72 3.08 3.99
N LYS A 95 -18.57 3.23 4.99
CA LYS A 95 -18.67 2.28 6.09
C LYS A 95 -19.73 1.26 5.72
N LEU A 96 -19.41 -0.02 5.83
CA LEU A 96 -20.41 -1.08 5.84
C LEU A 96 -20.69 -1.41 7.31
N ASN A 97 -21.92 -1.18 7.77
CA ASN A 97 -22.33 -1.48 9.15
C ASN A 97 -21.34 -1.02 10.24
N ASN A 98 -20.81 0.21 10.14
CA ASN A 98 -19.79 0.78 11.03
C ASN A 98 -18.38 0.17 10.94
N TYR A 99 -18.11 -0.81 10.10
CA TYR A 99 -16.79 -1.36 9.87
C TYR A 99 -15.98 -0.54 8.87
N LEU A 100 -14.67 -0.48 9.09
CA LEU A 100 -13.68 0.00 8.13
C LEU A 100 -13.10 -1.19 7.38
N ILE A 101 -13.39 -1.30 6.09
CA ILE A 101 -12.91 -2.41 5.29
C ILE A 101 -11.47 -2.14 4.85
N CYS A 102 -10.57 -3.04 5.20
CA CYS A 102 -9.14 -2.93 4.97
C CYS A 102 -8.59 -4.17 4.24
N PRO A 103 -8.64 -4.21 2.89
CA PRO A 103 -7.91 -5.22 2.13
C PRO A 103 -6.44 -5.25 2.49
N ILE A 104 -5.90 -6.43 2.76
CA ILE A 104 -4.49 -6.69 3.05
C ILE A 104 -3.93 -7.59 1.95
N ASP A 105 -2.81 -7.18 1.38
CA ASP A 105 -2.14 -7.94 0.32
C ASP A 105 -0.67 -7.56 0.21
N SER A 106 0.09 -8.34 -0.53
CA SER A 106 1.46 -8.05 -0.88
C SER A 106 1.65 -7.90 -2.39
N THR A 107 2.67 -7.15 -2.76
CA THR A 107 3.12 -7.11 -4.15
C THR A 107 4.61 -7.35 -4.24
N THR A 108 5.02 -8.16 -5.21
CA THR A 108 6.43 -8.48 -5.45
C THR A 108 7.00 -7.56 -6.53
N ILE A 109 8.21 -7.06 -6.29
CA ILE A 109 9.02 -6.29 -7.22
C ILE A 109 10.30 -7.08 -7.46
N THR A 110 10.55 -7.48 -8.70
CA THR A 110 11.76 -8.23 -9.07
C THR A 110 12.96 -7.31 -9.10
N LEU A 111 14.05 -7.75 -8.47
CA LEU A 111 15.32 -7.03 -8.46
C LEU A 111 16.21 -7.54 -9.60
N THR A 112 16.61 -6.62 -10.48
CA THR A 112 17.41 -6.96 -11.68
C THR A 112 18.90 -6.67 -11.50
N SER A 113 19.30 -6.10 -10.36
CA SER A 113 20.68 -5.72 -10.08
C SER A 113 21.54 -6.90 -9.62
N LYS A 114 22.60 -7.24 -10.35
CA LYS A 114 23.58 -8.24 -9.94
C LYS A 114 24.21 -7.93 -8.57
N LEU A 115 24.35 -6.64 -8.20
CA LEU A 115 24.89 -6.25 -6.90
C LEU A 115 23.99 -6.68 -5.74
N LEU A 116 22.66 -6.66 -5.94
CA LEU A 116 21.69 -7.14 -4.97
C LEU A 116 21.64 -8.66 -4.94
N TRP A 117 21.76 -9.31 -6.10
CA TRP A 117 21.80 -10.77 -6.18
C TRP A 117 23.01 -11.36 -5.45
N MET A 118 24.17 -10.70 -5.52
CA MET A 118 25.37 -11.12 -4.74
C MET A 118 25.14 -11.01 -3.23
N GLN A 119 24.19 -10.18 -2.78
CA GLN A 119 23.77 -10.05 -1.38
C GLN A 119 22.61 -10.99 -1.03
N GLY A 120 22.17 -11.84 -1.95
CA GLY A 120 21.04 -12.76 -1.77
C GLY A 120 19.66 -12.16 -2.04
N TYR A 121 19.56 -10.91 -2.50
CA TYR A 121 18.29 -10.24 -2.76
C TYR A 121 17.89 -10.33 -4.24
N HIS A 122 16.85 -11.09 -4.55
CA HIS A 122 16.31 -11.23 -5.91
C HIS A 122 14.97 -10.53 -6.09
N GLN A 123 14.28 -10.27 -4.99
CA GLN A 123 12.99 -9.57 -4.97
C GLN A 123 12.83 -8.77 -3.68
N VAL A 124 11.92 -7.82 -3.75
CA VAL A 124 11.37 -7.14 -2.57
C VAL A 124 9.86 -7.31 -2.58
N LYS A 125 9.30 -7.64 -1.45
CA LYS A 125 7.85 -7.66 -1.21
C LYS A 125 7.44 -6.40 -0.45
N LEU A 126 6.40 -5.76 -0.92
CA LEU A 126 5.72 -4.67 -0.23
C LEU A 126 4.36 -5.19 0.23
N PHE A 127 4.16 -5.24 1.53
CA PHE A 127 2.87 -5.53 2.16
C PHE A 127 2.17 -4.23 2.51
N SER A 128 0.86 -4.18 2.37
CA SER A 128 0.07 -3.03 2.81
C SER A 128 -1.35 -3.42 3.16
N SER A 129 -1.98 -2.61 4.00
CA SER A 129 -3.42 -2.58 4.22
C SER A 129 -4.00 -1.32 3.57
N LEU A 130 -5.04 -1.45 2.78
CA LEU A 130 -5.72 -0.33 2.12
C LEU A 130 -7.00 0.01 2.87
N ASN A 131 -7.03 1.10 3.63
CA ASN A 131 -8.27 1.60 4.22
C ASN A 131 -9.19 2.15 3.12
N LEU A 132 -10.30 1.47 2.84
CA LEU A 132 -11.21 1.86 1.77
C LEU A 132 -12.00 3.13 2.05
N SER A 133 -12.14 3.53 3.31
CA SER A 133 -12.85 4.77 3.66
C SER A 133 -12.03 6.03 3.40
N SER A 134 -10.70 5.94 3.47
CA SER A 134 -9.77 7.05 3.22
C SER A 134 -8.99 6.89 1.92
N GLY A 135 -8.94 5.68 1.34
CA GLY A 135 -8.10 5.34 0.19
C GLY A 135 -6.61 5.30 0.52
N ILE A 136 -6.25 5.20 1.80
CA ILE A 136 -4.86 5.23 2.28
C ILE A 136 -4.32 3.81 2.42
N PRO A 137 -3.14 3.49 1.85
CA PRO A 137 -2.35 2.32 2.25
C PRO A 137 -1.74 2.61 3.63
N GLU A 138 -2.34 2.06 4.70
CA GLU A 138 -1.98 2.44 6.08
C GLU A 138 -0.68 1.81 6.53
N GLU A 139 -0.64 0.52 6.78
CA GLU A 139 0.59 -0.15 7.15
C GLU A 139 1.36 -0.58 5.90
N ASN A 140 2.67 -0.32 5.89
CA ASN A 140 3.52 -0.68 4.77
C ASN A 140 4.81 -1.33 5.27
N LEU A 141 4.96 -2.62 5.02
CA LEU A 141 6.16 -3.38 5.34
C LEU A 141 6.94 -3.72 4.07
N VAL A 142 8.22 -3.46 4.10
CA VAL A 142 9.14 -3.76 2.99
C VAL A 142 10.06 -4.89 3.40
N ASN A 143 9.93 -6.04 2.75
CA ASN A 143 10.79 -7.20 2.99
C ASN A 143 11.63 -7.53 1.76
N PHE A 144 12.94 -7.69 1.96
CA PHE A 144 13.88 -8.16 0.96
C PHE A 144 14.10 -9.66 1.11
N GLY A 145 13.35 -10.46 0.35
CA GLY A 145 13.42 -11.92 0.43
C GLY A 145 12.23 -12.63 -0.21
N TYR A 146 12.12 -13.92 0.10
CA TYR A 146 11.08 -14.83 -0.42
C TYR A 146 10.06 -15.25 0.64
N ASP A 147 9.99 -14.53 1.76
CA ASP A 147 9.12 -14.90 2.85
C ASP A 147 7.66 -15.02 2.42
N HIS A 148 6.96 -15.97 3.03
CA HIS A 148 5.54 -16.18 2.78
C HIS A 148 4.69 -15.08 3.41
N ASP A 149 3.58 -14.72 2.76
CA ASP A 149 2.65 -13.68 3.22
C ASP A 149 2.10 -13.96 4.63
N TYR A 150 1.93 -15.23 4.95
CA TYR A 150 1.52 -15.69 6.28
C TYR A 150 2.37 -15.10 7.44
N ASN A 151 3.67 -14.91 7.24
CA ASN A 151 4.57 -14.42 8.28
C ASN A 151 4.33 -12.95 8.66
N TYR A 152 3.62 -12.19 7.83
CA TYR A 152 3.39 -10.75 7.99
C TYR A 152 1.92 -10.41 8.30
N GLY A 153 1.06 -11.42 8.35
CA GLY A 153 -0.36 -11.23 8.59
C GLY A 153 -0.66 -10.57 9.92
N GLU A 154 0.03 -10.95 10.98
CA GLU A 154 -0.15 -10.42 12.33
C GLU A 154 0.18 -8.91 12.38
N GLU A 155 1.34 -8.51 11.88
CA GLU A 155 1.76 -7.11 11.84
C GLU A 155 0.78 -6.24 11.04
N MET A 156 0.28 -6.76 9.91
CA MET A 156 -0.69 -6.07 9.06
C MET A 156 -2.04 -5.85 9.77
N ILE A 157 -2.51 -6.82 10.52
CA ILE A 157 -3.80 -6.74 11.22
C ILE A 157 -3.71 -5.92 12.50
N ASP A 158 -2.58 -5.98 13.19
CA ASP A 158 -2.37 -5.22 14.42
C ASP A 158 -2.39 -3.71 14.19
N ALA A 159 -1.96 -3.29 13.01
CA ALA A 159 -2.01 -1.90 12.58
C ALA A 159 -3.43 -1.39 12.24
N LEU A 160 -4.43 -2.29 12.10
CA LEU A 160 -5.78 -1.87 11.78
C LEU A 160 -6.45 -1.14 12.95
N PRO A 161 -7.33 -0.16 12.65
CA PRO A 161 -8.15 0.48 13.69
C PRO A 161 -9.09 -0.53 14.37
N SER A 162 -9.60 -0.20 15.56
CA SER A 162 -10.41 -1.12 16.38
C SER A 162 -11.65 -1.69 15.70
N ASN A 163 -12.24 -0.96 14.74
CA ASN A 163 -13.36 -1.41 13.92
C ASN A 163 -12.93 -1.79 12.48
N GLY A 164 -11.62 -1.97 12.25
CA GLY A 164 -11.06 -2.41 10.99
C GLY A 164 -11.32 -3.88 10.74
N VAL A 165 -11.71 -4.24 9.53
CA VAL A 165 -11.86 -5.63 9.07
C VAL A 165 -10.75 -5.92 8.07
N GLY A 166 -9.81 -6.76 8.45
CA GLY A 166 -8.75 -7.24 7.56
C GLY A 166 -9.33 -8.21 6.53
N VAL A 167 -9.22 -7.88 5.25
CA VAL A 167 -9.71 -8.75 4.16
C VAL A 167 -8.52 -9.33 3.41
N MET A 168 -8.32 -10.64 3.52
CA MET A 168 -7.12 -11.32 3.09
C MET A 168 -7.41 -12.51 2.18
N ASP A 169 -6.46 -12.81 1.30
CA ASP A 169 -6.51 -14.00 0.47
C ASP A 169 -5.93 -15.23 1.18
N ARG A 170 -5.94 -16.38 0.51
CA ARG A 170 -5.43 -17.64 1.06
C ARG A 170 -3.92 -17.66 1.33
N GLY A 171 -3.16 -16.72 0.81
CA GLY A 171 -1.72 -16.60 1.07
C GLY A 171 -1.41 -16.29 2.53
N PHE A 172 -2.36 -15.64 3.22
CA PHE A 172 -2.30 -15.34 4.65
C PHE A 172 -2.93 -16.44 5.53
N ALA A 173 -3.55 -17.48 4.94
CA ALA A 173 -4.34 -18.43 5.69
C ALA A 173 -3.48 -19.39 6.53
N GLY A 174 -3.73 -19.43 7.85
CA GLY A 174 -3.14 -20.33 8.80
C GLY A 174 -4.06 -20.54 10.00
N LEU A 175 -4.18 -21.79 10.50
CA LEU A 175 -5.06 -22.09 11.64
C LEU A 175 -4.64 -21.37 12.91
N GLU A 176 -3.35 -21.27 13.18
CA GLU A 176 -2.81 -20.55 14.33
C GLU A 176 -3.08 -19.04 14.20
N TYR A 177 -2.90 -18.50 13.02
CA TYR A 177 -3.17 -17.09 12.73
C TYR A 177 -4.65 -16.74 12.94
N ILE A 178 -5.58 -17.53 12.40
CA ILE A 178 -7.02 -17.32 12.61
C ILE A 178 -7.38 -17.35 14.10
N LYS A 179 -6.77 -18.26 14.86
CA LYS A 179 -6.97 -18.37 16.31
C LYS A 179 -6.46 -17.11 17.02
N GLN A 180 -5.25 -16.64 16.71
CA GLN A 180 -4.69 -15.40 17.25
C GLN A 180 -5.60 -14.19 16.97
N LEU A 181 -6.07 -14.02 15.72
CA LEU A 181 -6.97 -12.92 15.36
C LEU A 181 -8.24 -12.93 16.21
N THR A 182 -8.80 -14.11 16.44
CA THR A 182 -10.01 -14.26 17.25
C THR A 182 -9.74 -13.95 18.73
N GLU A 183 -8.64 -14.44 19.29
CA GLU A 183 -8.23 -14.18 20.67
C GLU A 183 -7.90 -12.70 20.92
N GLN A 184 -7.38 -12.00 19.93
CA GLN A 184 -7.08 -10.57 19.97
C GLN A 184 -8.30 -9.68 19.66
N ASN A 185 -9.46 -10.26 19.37
CA ASN A 185 -10.68 -9.55 18.97
C ASN A 185 -10.48 -8.66 17.72
N LYS A 186 -9.64 -9.11 16.79
CA LYS A 186 -9.45 -8.46 15.49
C LYS A 186 -10.48 -8.99 14.48
N TYR A 187 -11.15 -8.10 13.77
CA TYR A 187 -12.11 -8.51 12.74
C TYR A 187 -11.40 -8.90 11.45
N PHE A 188 -11.87 -9.97 10.83
CA PHE A 188 -11.29 -10.44 9.58
C PHE A 188 -12.30 -11.15 8.67
N VAL A 189 -12.02 -11.13 7.37
CA VAL A 189 -12.58 -12.01 6.35
C VAL A 189 -11.42 -12.62 5.57
N LEU A 190 -11.19 -13.91 5.74
CA LEU A 190 -10.02 -14.61 5.22
C LEU A 190 -10.46 -15.76 4.31
N ARG A 191 -9.94 -15.78 3.08
CA ARG A 191 -10.12 -16.92 2.18
C ARG A 191 -9.25 -18.08 2.63
N ILE A 192 -9.84 -19.28 2.74
CA ILE A 192 -9.12 -20.53 3.04
C ILE A 192 -9.05 -21.45 1.83
N SER A 193 -8.13 -22.43 1.88
CA SER A 193 -8.01 -23.44 0.84
C SER A 193 -9.17 -24.43 0.89
N ASN A 194 -9.61 -24.89 -0.29
CA ASN A 194 -10.63 -25.94 -0.41
C ASN A 194 -10.16 -27.29 0.16
N SER A 195 -8.85 -27.48 0.37
CA SER A 195 -8.28 -28.69 0.98
C SER A 195 -8.43 -28.74 2.50
N TRP A 196 -8.81 -27.65 3.15
CA TRP A 196 -9.00 -27.63 4.59
C TRP A 196 -10.24 -28.44 4.98
N LYS A 197 -10.10 -29.30 6.01
CA LYS A 197 -11.23 -30.07 6.56
C LYS A 197 -12.18 -29.14 7.29
N LEU A 198 -13.46 -29.28 6.96
CA LEU A 198 -14.56 -28.53 7.56
C LEU A 198 -15.59 -29.52 8.09
N GLU A 199 -16.03 -29.32 9.32
CA GLU A 199 -17.11 -30.07 9.97
C GLU A 199 -18.15 -29.09 10.48
N PHE A 200 -19.29 -29.03 9.79
CA PHE A 200 -20.38 -28.12 10.14
C PHE A 200 -21.17 -28.65 11.34
N ASP A 201 -21.39 -27.82 12.34
CA ASP A 201 -22.23 -28.08 13.50
C ASP A 201 -23.60 -27.42 13.31
N GLN A 202 -24.62 -28.24 13.12
CA GLN A 202 -26.00 -27.76 12.92
C GLN A 202 -26.60 -27.08 14.15
N GLN A 203 -26.12 -27.39 15.37
CA GLN A 203 -26.66 -26.80 16.59
C GLN A 203 -26.19 -25.37 16.80
N THR A 204 -24.93 -25.11 16.51
CA THR A 204 -24.32 -23.78 16.68
C THR A 204 -24.34 -22.91 15.42
N GLY A 205 -24.59 -23.51 14.25
CA GLY A 205 -24.45 -22.83 12.94
C GLY A 205 -22.99 -22.49 12.58
N LEU A 206 -22.04 -22.98 13.36
CA LEU A 206 -20.61 -22.73 13.15
C LEU A 206 -19.93 -23.95 12.54
N THR A 207 -18.74 -23.74 12.00
CA THR A 207 -17.94 -24.78 11.33
C THR A 207 -16.62 -24.97 12.05
N ARG A 208 -16.32 -26.22 12.40
CA ARG A 208 -14.96 -26.57 12.83
C ARG A 208 -14.05 -26.56 11.62
N VAL A 209 -13.00 -25.76 11.70
CA VAL A 209 -12.01 -25.57 10.63
C VAL A 209 -10.70 -26.21 11.05
N GLY A 210 -10.17 -27.12 10.24
CA GLY A 210 -8.93 -27.84 10.51
C GLY A 210 -9.12 -29.12 11.35
N THR A 211 -8.00 -29.70 11.78
CA THR A 211 -7.98 -30.96 12.56
C THR A 211 -7.03 -30.88 13.74
N GLY A 212 -7.31 -31.65 14.79
CA GLY A 212 -6.46 -31.78 15.97
C GLY A 212 -6.43 -30.50 16.83
N LYS A 213 -5.31 -30.30 17.53
CA LYS A 213 -5.16 -29.21 18.53
C LYS A 213 -5.20 -27.78 17.91
N LYS A 214 -4.95 -27.66 16.60
CA LYS A 214 -4.96 -26.39 15.88
C LYS A 214 -6.34 -26.04 15.28
N SER A 215 -7.31 -26.95 15.36
CA SER A 215 -8.67 -26.68 14.88
C SER A 215 -9.38 -25.66 15.76
N GLY A 216 -10.23 -24.87 15.16
CA GLY A 216 -11.10 -23.91 15.84
C GLY A 216 -12.51 -23.93 15.24
N VAL A 217 -13.45 -23.26 15.90
CA VAL A 217 -14.85 -23.16 15.46
C VAL A 217 -15.11 -21.72 15.02
N TYR A 218 -15.53 -21.57 13.75
CA TYR A 218 -15.66 -20.28 13.10
C TYR A 218 -16.92 -20.24 12.22
N ARG A 219 -17.36 -19.05 11.90
CA ARG A 219 -18.32 -18.83 10.80
C ARG A 219 -17.61 -19.05 9.47
N VAL A 220 -18.15 -19.92 8.62
CA VAL A 220 -17.65 -20.19 7.28
C VAL A 220 -18.73 -19.86 6.27
N VAL A 221 -18.41 -18.95 5.33
CA VAL A 221 -19.28 -18.56 4.23
C VAL A 221 -18.72 -19.12 2.93
N ASN A 222 -19.54 -19.91 2.24
CA ASN A 222 -19.18 -20.52 0.95
C ASN A 222 -19.98 -19.86 -0.16
N PHE A 223 -19.33 -19.49 -1.25
CA PHE A 223 -20.00 -19.02 -2.45
C PHE A 223 -19.23 -19.40 -3.70
N CYS A 224 -19.95 -19.41 -4.83
CA CYS A 224 -19.38 -19.62 -6.16
C CYS A 224 -19.51 -18.32 -6.95
N ASP A 225 -18.41 -17.88 -7.52
CA ASP A 225 -18.43 -16.78 -8.49
C ASP A 225 -19.02 -17.33 -9.81
N LEU A 226 -20.11 -16.74 -10.27
CA LEU A 226 -20.88 -17.22 -11.42
C LEU A 226 -20.16 -17.05 -12.76
N GLU A 227 -19.26 -16.04 -12.85
CA GLU A 227 -18.51 -15.77 -14.08
C GLU A 227 -17.30 -16.70 -14.20
N THR A 228 -16.52 -16.81 -13.12
CA THR A 228 -15.28 -17.60 -13.10
C THR A 228 -15.49 -19.07 -12.71
N LYS A 229 -16.69 -19.43 -12.22
CA LYS A 229 -17.02 -20.74 -11.60
C LYS A 229 -16.07 -21.13 -10.47
N THR A 230 -15.46 -20.13 -9.82
CA THR A 230 -14.52 -20.35 -8.73
C THR A 230 -15.28 -20.45 -7.41
N GLU A 231 -15.03 -21.52 -6.66
CA GLU A 231 -15.55 -21.67 -5.30
C GLU A 231 -14.66 -20.91 -4.31
N TYR A 232 -15.30 -20.16 -3.44
CA TYR A 232 -14.67 -19.44 -2.36
C TYR A 232 -15.16 -19.96 -1.01
N ARG A 233 -14.22 -20.17 -0.09
CA ARG A 233 -14.48 -20.49 1.31
C ARG A 233 -13.88 -19.38 2.16
N LEU A 234 -14.73 -18.65 2.87
CA LEU A 234 -14.34 -17.55 3.73
C LEU A 234 -14.53 -17.92 5.19
N VAL A 235 -13.53 -17.67 6.01
CA VAL A 235 -13.61 -17.75 7.47
C VAL A 235 -13.67 -16.32 8.02
N THR A 236 -14.56 -16.09 8.98
CA THR A 236 -14.73 -14.78 9.60
C THR A 236 -15.15 -14.90 11.07
N ASN A 237 -14.88 -13.87 11.85
CA ASN A 237 -15.40 -13.66 13.20
C ASN A 237 -16.42 -12.50 13.28
N LEU A 238 -16.85 -11.99 12.13
CA LEU A 238 -17.91 -10.96 12.10
C LEU A 238 -19.21 -11.54 12.67
N PRO A 239 -19.90 -10.81 13.59
CA PRO A 239 -21.15 -11.27 14.18
C PRO A 239 -22.26 -11.39 13.13
N VAL A 240 -23.21 -12.29 13.37
CA VAL A 240 -24.40 -12.46 12.50
C VAL A 240 -25.51 -11.52 12.92
N GLU A 241 -25.61 -11.25 14.23
CA GLU A 241 -26.73 -10.50 14.83
C GLU A 241 -26.24 -9.26 15.60
N GLY A 242 -27.17 -8.37 15.96
CA GLY A 242 -26.92 -7.13 16.69
C GLY A 242 -26.61 -5.94 15.78
N GLU A 243 -26.27 -4.80 16.39
CA GLU A 243 -25.98 -3.55 15.66
C GLU A 243 -24.79 -3.64 14.69
N MET A 244 -23.89 -4.58 14.96
CA MET A 244 -22.71 -4.86 14.15
C MET A 244 -22.86 -6.15 13.32
N GLY A 245 -24.09 -6.70 13.26
CA GLY A 245 -24.38 -7.93 12.53
C GLY A 245 -24.15 -7.77 11.03
N VAL A 246 -23.59 -8.84 10.41
CA VAL A 246 -23.24 -8.88 8.99
C VAL A 246 -23.79 -10.17 8.39
N THR A 247 -24.59 -10.10 7.34
CA THR A 247 -25.12 -11.28 6.64
C THR A 247 -24.04 -12.00 5.85
N ASP A 248 -24.33 -13.20 5.33
CA ASP A 248 -23.40 -13.94 4.48
C ASP A 248 -23.15 -13.24 3.14
N GLU A 249 -24.18 -12.60 2.58
CA GLU A 249 -24.06 -11.78 1.37
C GLU A 249 -23.15 -10.58 1.60
N GLU A 250 -23.27 -9.91 2.73
CA GLU A 250 -22.39 -8.81 3.10
C GLU A 250 -20.95 -9.26 3.32
N VAL A 251 -20.70 -10.46 3.90
CA VAL A 251 -19.36 -11.05 4.00
C VAL A 251 -18.76 -11.30 2.63
N MET A 252 -19.57 -11.80 1.67
CA MET A 252 -19.13 -11.98 0.28
C MET A 252 -18.77 -10.64 -0.36
N ASP A 253 -19.57 -9.60 -0.15
CA ASP A 253 -19.32 -8.26 -0.68
C ASP A 253 -18.07 -7.63 -0.05
N ILE A 254 -17.86 -7.81 1.26
CA ILE A 254 -16.62 -7.42 1.94
C ILE A 254 -15.42 -8.10 1.27
N TYR A 255 -15.50 -9.40 0.99
CA TYR A 255 -14.41 -10.10 0.34
C TYR A 255 -14.14 -9.62 -1.10
N ARG A 256 -15.16 -9.25 -1.86
CA ARG A 256 -15.00 -8.65 -3.21
C ARG A 256 -14.20 -7.36 -3.17
N TYR A 257 -14.26 -6.59 -2.08
CA TYR A 257 -13.45 -5.39 -1.92
C TYR A 257 -11.95 -5.67 -1.81
N ARG A 258 -11.53 -6.90 -1.54
CA ARG A 258 -10.11 -7.29 -1.57
C ARG A 258 -9.43 -6.88 -2.87
N TRP A 259 -10.15 -6.95 -4.00
CA TRP A 259 -9.62 -6.54 -5.31
C TRP A 259 -9.12 -5.09 -5.36
N ARG A 260 -9.57 -4.24 -4.46
CA ARG A 260 -9.18 -2.82 -4.44
C ARG A 260 -7.69 -2.61 -4.19
N ILE A 261 -7.06 -3.45 -3.38
CA ILE A 261 -5.61 -3.35 -3.16
C ILE A 261 -4.80 -3.80 -4.38
N GLU A 262 -5.30 -4.75 -5.17
CA GLU A 262 -4.67 -5.13 -6.43
C GLU A 262 -4.72 -3.98 -7.46
N LEU A 263 -5.81 -3.22 -7.48
CA LEU A 263 -5.91 -1.99 -8.30
C LEU A 263 -4.94 -0.91 -7.83
N LEU A 264 -4.69 -0.80 -6.52
CA LEU A 264 -3.64 0.07 -5.98
C LEU A 264 -2.28 -0.36 -6.52
N TRP A 265 -1.90 -1.64 -6.38
CA TRP A 265 -0.63 -2.16 -6.88
C TRP A 265 -0.46 -1.90 -8.38
N LYS A 266 -1.50 -2.16 -9.14
CA LYS A 266 -1.51 -1.88 -10.59
C LYS A 266 -1.24 -0.42 -10.88
N PHE A 267 -1.91 0.51 -10.18
CA PHE A 267 -1.71 1.94 -10.35
C PHE A 267 -0.27 2.36 -10.00
N LEU A 268 0.26 1.90 -8.86
CA LEU A 268 1.62 2.24 -8.42
C LEU A 268 2.68 1.73 -9.40
N LYS A 269 2.54 0.50 -9.92
CA LYS A 269 3.46 -0.08 -10.90
C LYS A 269 3.36 0.62 -12.25
N MET A 270 2.16 0.80 -12.79
CA MET A 270 1.97 1.35 -14.13
C MET A 270 2.24 2.86 -14.21
N HIS A 271 1.90 3.61 -13.15
CA HIS A 271 1.86 5.07 -13.20
C HIS A 271 2.79 5.78 -12.22
N LEU A 272 3.30 5.11 -11.20
CA LEU A 272 4.19 5.72 -10.20
C LEU A 272 5.53 4.98 -10.05
N LYS A 273 5.88 4.13 -11.02
CA LYS A 273 7.21 3.48 -11.14
C LYS A 273 7.61 2.62 -9.95
N LEU A 274 6.65 1.97 -9.28
CA LEU A 274 6.95 1.10 -8.15
C LEU A 274 7.91 -0.03 -8.54
N ASP A 275 7.83 -0.55 -9.77
CA ASP A 275 8.65 -1.65 -10.29
C ASP A 275 9.84 -1.19 -11.16
N ARG A 276 9.98 0.12 -11.41
CA ARG A 276 11.08 0.69 -12.21
C ARG A 276 12.18 1.25 -11.32
N LEU A 277 12.91 0.37 -10.66
CA LEU A 277 13.93 0.74 -9.69
C LEU A 277 15.14 1.40 -10.35
N ILE A 278 15.52 2.59 -9.88
CA ILE A 278 16.69 3.33 -10.37
C ILE A 278 17.89 3.23 -9.42
N THR A 279 17.74 2.64 -8.26
CA THR A 279 18.81 2.38 -7.30
C THR A 279 19.18 0.90 -7.27
N LYS A 280 20.39 0.62 -6.80
CA LYS A 280 20.94 -0.74 -6.71
C LYS A 280 21.36 -1.09 -5.28
N ASN A 281 20.69 -0.52 -4.29
CA ASN A 281 20.92 -0.79 -2.87
C ASN A 281 19.59 -0.82 -2.12
N VAL A 282 19.54 -1.59 -1.04
CA VAL A 282 18.34 -1.85 -0.24
C VAL A 282 17.71 -0.55 0.26
N ASN A 283 18.50 0.35 0.83
CA ASN A 283 18.00 1.60 1.39
C ASN A 283 17.38 2.52 0.32
N GLY A 284 18.04 2.66 -0.83
CA GLY A 284 17.51 3.47 -1.94
C GLY A 284 16.22 2.90 -2.54
N ILE A 285 16.08 1.56 -2.55
CA ILE A 285 14.82 0.91 -2.98
C ILE A 285 13.70 1.23 -1.99
N ALA A 286 13.94 1.13 -0.70
CA ALA A 286 12.95 1.49 0.31
C ALA A 286 12.56 2.98 0.22
N ILE A 287 13.51 3.88 0.01
CA ILE A 287 13.25 5.30 -0.24
C ILE A 287 12.37 5.48 -1.49
N GLN A 288 12.65 4.77 -2.58
CA GLN A 288 11.83 4.83 -3.80
C GLN A 288 10.39 4.33 -3.56
N ILE A 289 10.23 3.26 -2.79
CA ILE A 289 8.90 2.75 -2.41
C ILE A 289 8.12 3.83 -1.64
N TYR A 290 8.71 4.43 -0.62
CA TYR A 290 8.07 5.54 0.11
C TYR A 290 7.77 6.74 -0.79
N ALA A 291 8.68 7.12 -1.69
CA ALA A 291 8.42 8.20 -2.64
C ALA A 291 7.21 7.89 -3.56
N THR A 292 7.04 6.63 -3.95
CA THR A 292 5.88 6.16 -4.72
C THR A 292 4.58 6.25 -3.92
N LEU A 293 4.59 5.81 -2.67
CA LEU A 293 3.43 5.90 -1.76
C LEU A 293 3.07 7.38 -1.47
N ILE A 294 4.06 8.24 -1.24
CA ILE A 294 3.88 9.68 -1.07
C ILE A 294 3.24 10.29 -2.31
N ALA A 295 3.75 9.97 -3.51
CA ALA A 295 3.19 10.47 -4.77
C ALA A 295 1.73 10.05 -4.95
N TYR A 296 1.39 8.81 -4.61
CA TYR A 296 0.01 8.33 -4.60
C TYR A 296 -0.89 9.15 -3.65
N LEU A 297 -0.46 9.38 -2.41
CA LEU A 297 -1.22 10.18 -1.44
C LEU A 297 -1.35 11.65 -1.87
N ILE A 298 -0.33 12.23 -2.49
CA ILE A 298 -0.43 13.56 -3.09
C ILE A 298 -1.55 13.60 -4.13
N LEU A 299 -1.62 12.60 -5.03
CA LEU A 299 -2.69 12.52 -6.04
C LEU A 299 -4.08 12.34 -5.41
N GLN A 300 -4.18 11.63 -4.28
CA GLN A 300 -5.44 11.53 -3.55
C GLN A 300 -5.91 12.90 -3.02
N LEU A 301 -4.99 13.69 -2.49
CA LEU A 301 -5.28 14.91 -1.73
C LEU A 301 -5.37 16.19 -2.56
N ILE A 302 -4.76 16.24 -3.76
CA ILE A 302 -4.81 17.44 -4.58
C ILE A 302 -6.17 17.61 -5.27
N GLU A 303 -6.59 18.86 -5.42
CA GLU A 303 -7.64 19.27 -6.35
C GLU A 303 -7.04 19.75 -7.66
N ILE A 304 -7.72 19.43 -8.73
CA ILE A 304 -7.42 19.89 -10.08
C ILE A 304 -8.67 20.50 -10.71
N PRO A 305 -8.55 21.36 -11.75
CA PRO A 305 -9.70 21.90 -12.44
C PRO A 305 -10.60 20.80 -13.00
N GLN A 306 -11.93 20.96 -12.85
CA GLN A 306 -12.93 19.94 -13.19
C GLN A 306 -12.83 19.43 -14.63
N GLN A 307 -12.42 20.28 -15.58
CA GLN A 307 -12.25 19.90 -16.99
C GLN A 307 -11.20 18.81 -17.22
N TRP A 308 -10.30 18.57 -16.26
CA TRP A 308 -9.30 17.51 -16.33
C TRP A 308 -9.81 16.15 -15.84
N GLY A 309 -11.00 16.11 -15.21
CA GLY A 309 -11.53 14.94 -14.52
C GLY A 309 -11.08 14.85 -13.06
N GLN A 310 -11.48 13.78 -12.36
CA GLN A 310 -11.20 13.63 -10.93
C GLN A 310 -10.53 12.30 -10.56
N LYS A 311 -10.28 11.43 -11.55
CA LYS A 311 -9.58 10.16 -11.33
C LYS A 311 -8.09 10.41 -11.04
N LEU A 312 -7.45 9.48 -10.33
CA LEU A 312 -6.01 9.60 -10.03
C LEU A 312 -5.15 9.79 -11.27
N LEU A 313 -5.48 9.11 -12.36
CA LEU A 313 -4.76 9.26 -13.62
C LEU A 313 -4.93 10.66 -14.25
N ASP A 314 -6.11 11.26 -14.12
CA ASP A 314 -6.37 12.61 -14.60
C ASP A 314 -5.55 13.63 -13.81
N LYS A 315 -5.51 13.46 -12.48
CA LYS A 315 -4.67 14.27 -11.59
C LYS A 315 -3.18 14.15 -11.93
N LEU A 316 -2.70 12.94 -12.21
CA LEU A 316 -1.32 12.73 -12.63
C LEU A 316 -1.00 13.43 -13.95
N ARG A 317 -1.88 13.32 -14.95
CA ARG A 317 -1.74 14.00 -16.26
C ARG A 317 -1.74 15.52 -16.11
N TYR A 318 -2.61 16.05 -15.26
CA TYR A 318 -2.62 17.48 -14.94
C TYR A 318 -1.29 17.94 -14.35
N LEU A 319 -0.75 17.22 -13.35
CA LEU A 319 0.55 17.56 -12.77
C LEU A 319 1.68 17.52 -13.81
N GLN A 320 1.68 16.54 -14.69
CA GLN A 320 2.67 16.43 -15.76
C GLN A 320 2.59 17.61 -16.73
N ALA A 321 1.38 18.02 -17.12
CA ALA A 321 1.18 19.20 -17.96
C ALA A 321 1.70 20.48 -17.29
N CYS A 322 1.43 20.66 -15.98
CA CYS A 322 1.95 21.81 -15.22
C CYS A 322 3.49 21.79 -15.13
N MET A 323 4.10 20.63 -14.87
CA MET A 323 5.57 20.51 -14.81
C MET A 323 6.25 20.79 -16.16
N CYS A 324 5.60 20.50 -17.29
CA CYS A 324 6.11 20.81 -18.61
C CYS A 324 6.05 22.33 -18.93
N GLN A 325 5.08 23.06 -18.38
CA GLN A 325 4.93 24.50 -18.61
C GLN A 325 5.97 25.35 -17.86
N GLU A 326 6.48 24.87 -16.71
CA GLU A 326 7.56 25.56 -15.98
C GLU A 326 8.95 25.44 -16.65
N ILE A 327 9.07 24.70 -17.75
CA ILE A 327 10.31 24.45 -18.49
C ILE A 327 10.34 25.26 -19.82
N SER A 328 9.24 25.85 -20.20
CA SER A 328 9.11 26.73 -21.38
C SER A 328 9.13 28.19 -20.99
#